data_37abfe203b6b6faac6c636e0aa2e4a4c
#
_entry.id   37abfe203b6b6faac6c636e0aa2e4a4c
#
_cell.length_a   1.000
_cell.length_b   1.000
_cell.length_c   1.000
_cell.angle_alpha   90.00
_cell.angle_beta   90.00
_cell.angle_gamma   90.00
#
_symmetry.space_group_name_H-M   'P 1'
#
loop_
_entity.id
_entity.type
_entity.pdbx_description
1 polymer ?
#
loop_
_entity_poly.entity_id
_entity_poly.type
_entity_poly.pdbx_seq_one_letter_code
_entity_poly.pdbx_strand_id
1 'polypeptide(L)'
;PANQERIDIIGLWSDEGVPVLAGGDVTTPFELLCGSRSTERFFLDLLEIPDKVEAVIKLMVPHLSLTNVDRMIKRGYMVAWVGGWRTAPFMLSPRIWERFVWPYLQQQINKVVEAGLIPLLHLDSNWDRELERFKDFSKGKIIMALDGETDIFSAKEILGDHICLM
;
A
#
# COMPACT_ATOMS: atom_id res chain seq x y z
N PRO A 1 11.98 7.48 23.38
CA PRO A 1 13.39 7.03 23.27
C PRO A 1 13.64 6.30 21.96
N ALA A 2 12.85 5.24 21.62
CA ALA A 2 13.02 4.46 20.40
C ALA A 2 12.91 5.27 19.08
N ASN A 3 12.15 6.37 19.09
CA ASN A 3 12.04 7.25 17.92
C ASN A 3 13.26 8.16 17.75
N GLN A 4 13.94 8.53 18.82
CA GLN A 4 15.14 9.36 18.76
C GLN A 4 16.33 8.56 18.22
N GLU A 5 16.53 7.33 18.69
CA GLU A 5 17.56 6.43 18.16
C GLU A 5 17.42 6.17 16.65
N ARG A 6 16.18 6.00 16.16
CA ARG A 6 15.95 5.81 14.72
C ARG A 6 16.34 7.04 13.88
N ILE A 7 16.08 8.23 14.39
CA ILE A 7 16.46 9.48 13.71
C ILE A 7 17.98 9.59 13.67
N ASP A 8 18.66 9.26 14.76
CA ASP A 8 20.12 9.32 14.85
C ASP A 8 20.78 8.32 13.87
N ILE A 9 20.24 7.10 13.75
CA ILE A 9 20.72 6.09 12.80
C ILE A 9 20.55 6.58 11.34
N ILE A 10 19.41 7.19 11.02
CA ILE A 10 19.15 7.73 9.67
C ILE A 10 20.17 8.83 9.35
N GLY A 11 20.45 9.73 10.31
CA GLY A 11 21.47 10.76 10.17
C GLY A 11 22.84 10.17 9.89
N LEU A 12 23.27 9.19 10.68
CA LEU A 12 24.56 8.52 10.52
C LEU A 12 24.74 7.91 9.13
N TRP A 13 23.73 7.20 8.61
CA TRP A 13 23.80 6.62 7.26
C TRP A 13 23.81 7.69 6.17
N SER A 14 23.03 8.77 6.37
CA SER A 14 23.00 9.89 5.43
C SER A 14 24.35 10.61 5.36
N ASP A 15 25.02 10.79 6.50
CA ASP A 15 26.34 11.43 6.57
C ASP A 15 27.42 10.59 5.86
N GLU A 16 27.25 9.28 5.81
CA GLU A 16 28.11 8.35 5.06
C GLU A 16 27.72 8.26 3.56
N GLY A 17 26.78 9.10 3.10
CA GLY A 17 26.33 9.12 1.70
C GLY A 17 25.41 7.96 1.31
N VAL A 18 24.89 7.23 2.27
CA VAL A 18 23.93 6.14 2.04
C VAL A 18 22.50 6.70 2.08
N PRO A 19 21.72 6.65 0.97
CA PRO A 19 20.36 7.11 0.98
C PRO A 19 19.48 6.19 1.85
N VAL A 20 18.80 6.79 2.83
CA VAL A 20 17.87 6.06 3.70
C VAL A 20 16.44 6.42 3.34
N LEU A 21 15.69 5.44 2.87
CA LEU A 21 14.26 5.58 2.62
C LEU A 21 13.49 5.43 3.94
N ALA A 22 13.56 6.46 4.78
CA ALA A 22 12.79 6.50 6.01
C ALA A 22 11.29 6.62 5.72
N GLY A 23 10.49 5.73 6.29
CA GLY A 23 9.07 5.67 6.02
C GLY A 23 8.21 5.22 7.21
N GLY A 24 6.91 5.33 7.01
CA GLY A 24 5.88 4.75 7.85
C GLY A 24 4.94 3.91 7.01
N ASP A 25 3.92 3.32 7.63
CA ASP A 25 2.96 2.46 6.96
C ASP A 25 1.59 3.11 6.74
N VAL A 26 0.97 2.75 5.63
CA VAL A 26 -0.44 3.04 5.29
C VAL A 26 -1.12 1.73 4.96
N THR A 27 -1.65 1.08 5.98
CA THR A 27 -2.36 -0.19 5.81
C THR A 27 -3.77 0.04 5.27
N THR A 28 -4.20 -0.79 4.33
CA THR A 28 -5.56 -0.68 3.78
C THR A 28 -6.63 -1.07 4.80
N PRO A 29 -7.84 -0.48 4.73
CA PRO A 29 -8.94 -0.88 5.60
C PRO A 29 -9.28 -2.36 5.51
N PHE A 30 -9.23 -2.92 4.29
CA PHE A 30 -9.47 -4.35 4.06
C PHE A 30 -8.47 -5.22 4.84
N GLU A 31 -7.20 -4.91 4.76
CA GLU A 31 -6.14 -5.62 5.47
C GLU A 31 -6.36 -5.62 6.99
N LEU A 32 -6.69 -4.44 7.54
CA LEU A 32 -6.96 -4.29 8.97
C LEU A 32 -8.20 -5.04 9.44
N LEU A 33 -9.29 -4.96 8.68
CA LEU A 33 -10.53 -5.68 9.00
C LEU A 33 -10.31 -7.19 8.94
N CYS A 34 -9.67 -7.67 7.90
CA CYS A 34 -9.36 -9.08 7.74
C CYS A 34 -8.47 -9.60 8.88
N GLY A 35 -7.43 -8.85 9.25
CA GLY A 35 -6.55 -9.21 10.36
C GLY A 35 -7.21 -9.14 11.74
N SER A 36 -8.12 -8.17 11.96
CA SER A 36 -8.77 -7.97 13.25
C SER A 36 -9.96 -8.92 13.50
N ARG A 37 -10.65 -9.31 12.42
CA ARG A 37 -11.87 -10.13 12.50
C ARG A 37 -11.62 -11.63 12.38
N SER A 38 -10.43 -12.07 12.03
CA SER A 38 -10.01 -13.32 11.40
C SER A 38 -10.38 -13.39 9.91
N THR A 39 -9.50 -13.98 9.12
CA THR A 39 -9.66 -14.08 7.65
C THR A 39 -10.94 -14.82 7.27
N GLU A 40 -11.19 -15.97 7.90
CA GLU A 40 -12.38 -16.79 7.65
C GLU A 40 -13.67 -16.00 7.91
N ARG A 41 -13.79 -15.40 9.09
CA ARG A 41 -14.99 -14.68 9.49
C ARG A 41 -15.21 -13.44 8.62
N PHE A 42 -14.15 -12.74 8.27
CA PHE A 42 -14.25 -11.57 7.40
C PHE A 42 -14.69 -11.93 5.98
N PHE A 43 -14.23 -13.05 5.45
CA PHE A 43 -14.66 -13.52 4.13
C PHE A 43 -16.14 -13.92 4.12
N LEU A 44 -16.64 -14.48 5.21
CA LEU A 44 -18.10 -14.70 5.36
C LEU A 44 -18.85 -13.36 5.42
N ASP A 45 -18.37 -12.39 6.19
CA ASP A 45 -18.98 -11.05 6.26
C ASP A 45 -19.05 -10.36 4.88
N LEU A 46 -18.06 -10.54 4.01
CA LEU A 46 -18.08 -10.03 2.62
C LEU A 46 -19.22 -10.60 1.78
N LEU A 47 -19.69 -11.81 2.11
CA LEU A 47 -20.78 -12.49 1.40
C LEU A 47 -22.14 -12.23 2.06
N GLU A 48 -22.18 -12.27 3.40
CA GLU A 48 -23.42 -12.19 4.18
C GLU A 48 -23.89 -10.75 4.42
N ILE A 49 -22.93 -9.81 4.64
CA ILE A 49 -23.23 -8.42 4.99
C ILE A 49 -22.38 -7.40 4.21
N PRO A 50 -22.24 -7.54 2.88
CA PRO A 50 -21.32 -6.77 2.06
C PRO A 50 -21.46 -5.25 2.23
N ASP A 51 -22.69 -4.75 2.33
CA ASP A 51 -22.96 -3.31 2.44
C ASP A 51 -22.48 -2.73 3.79
N LYS A 52 -22.55 -3.52 4.86
CA LYS A 52 -22.00 -3.12 6.15
C LYS A 52 -20.48 -3.08 6.11
N VAL A 53 -19.85 -4.09 5.50
CA VAL A 53 -18.40 -4.11 5.32
C VAL A 53 -17.94 -2.89 4.55
N GLU A 54 -18.59 -2.57 3.44
CA GLU A 54 -18.25 -1.40 2.63
C GLU A 54 -18.43 -0.09 3.40
N ALA A 55 -19.51 0.04 4.17
CA ALA A 55 -19.74 1.21 5.00
C ALA A 55 -18.63 1.40 6.05
N VAL A 56 -18.17 0.32 6.68
CA VAL A 56 -17.06 0.37 7.64
C VAL A 56 -15.75 0.76 6.95
N ILE A 57 -15.44 0.19 5.78
CA ILE A 57 -14.27 0.56 4.98
C ILE A 57 -14.28 2.06 4.68
N LYS A 58 -15.40 2.60 4.19
CA LYS A 58 -15.55 4.04 3.89
C LYS A 58 -15.33 4.94 5.11
N LEU A 59 -15.75 4.51 6.28
CA LEU A 59 -15.50 5.23 7.52
C LEU A 59 -14.02 5.18 7.96
N MET A 60 -13.33 4.06 7.69
CA MET A 60 -11.94 3.88 8.10
C MET A 60 -10.95 4.68 7.24
N VAL A 61 -11.21 4.80 5.94
CA VAL A 61 -10.27 5.41 4.98
C VAL A 61 -9.75 6.79 5.42
N PRO A 62 -10.59 7.77 5.81
CA PRO A 62 -10.09 9.08 6.22
C PRO A 62 -9.16 9.01 7.44
N HIS A 63 -9.48 8.15 8.39
CA HIS A 63 -8.70 8.04 9.62
C HIS A 63 -7.34 7.35 9.41
N LEU A 64 -7.30 6.32 8.57
CA LEU A 64 -6.07 5.57 8.29
C LEU A 64 -5.12 6.36 7.39
N SER A 65 -5.63 6.91 6.29
CA SER A 65 -4.79 7.60 5.32
C SER A 65 -4.31 8.96 5.82
N LEU A 66 -5.22 9.81 6.31
CA LEU A 66 -4.87 11.19 6.67
C LEU A 66 -3.99 11.27 7.92
N THR A 67 -4.36 10.58 9.00
CA THR A 67 -3.63 10.68 10.26
C THR A 67 -2.21 10.14 10.17
N ASN A 68 -2.01 9.05 9.42
CA ASN A 68 -0.69 8.45 9.25
C ASN A 68 0.19 9.28 8.31
N VAL A 69 -0.34 9.75 7.19
CA VAL A 69 0.38 10.59 6.23
C VAL A 69 0.86 11.89 6.88
N ASP A 70 -0.02 12.62 7.60
CA ASP A 70 0.35 13.84 8.32
C ASP A 70 1.47 13.60 9.34
N ARG A 71 1.44 12.45 10.02
CA ARG A 71 2.48 12.07 10.98
C ARG A 71 3.81 11.78 10.30
N MET A 72 3.78 11.16 9.11
CA MET A 72 4.98 10.90 8.32
C MET A 72 5.63 12.20 7.86
N ILE A 73 4.84 13.14 7.34
CA ILE A 73 5.32 14.47 6.93
C ILE A 73 6.00 15.19 8.10
N LYS A 74 5.34 15.23 9.26
CA LYS A 74 5.89 15.87 10.47
C LYS A 74 7.20 15.24 10.96
N ARG A 75 7.44 13.97 10.62
CA ARG A 75 8.68 13.25 10.95
C ARG A 75 9.75 13.31 9.87
N GLY A 76 9.50 14.04 8.77
CA GLY A 76 10.44 14.10 7.65
C GLY A 76 10.60 12.79 6.89
N TYR A 77 9.61 11.90 6.94
CA TYR A 77 9.65 10.66 6.16
C TYR A 77 9.46 10.96 4.68
N MET A 78 10.08 10.15 3.84
CA MET A 78 10.02 10.29 2.39
C MET A 78 9.12 9.24 1.75
N VAL A 79 8.95 8.09 2.39
CA VAL A 79 8.27 6.91 1.85
C VAL A 79 7.12 6.50 2.75
N ALA A 80 6.02 6.13 2.14
CA ALA A 80 4.91 5.46 2.80
C ALA A 80 4.83 4.02 2.30
N TRP A 81 5.07 3.06 3.18
CA TRP A 81 4.85 1.65 2.88
C TRP A 81 3.35 1.38 2.78
N VAL A 82 2.91 0.91 1.63
CA VAL A 82 1.51 0.57 1.34
C VAL A 82 1.45 -0.88 0.91
N GLY A 83 0.73 -1.70 1.66
CA GLY A 83 0.67 -3.11 1.33
C GLY A 83 -0.17 -3.93 2.28
N GLY A 84 -0.06 -5.23 2.10
CA GLY A 84 -0.75 -6.24 2.88
C GLY A 84 -1.11 -7.44 2.01
N TRP A 85 -0.70 -8.63 2.42
CA TRP A 85 -0.89 -9.87 1.65
C TRP A 85 -2.37 -10.26 1.47
N ARG A 86 -3.26 -9.83 2.39
CA ARG A 86 -4.69 -10.14 2.33
C ARG A 86 -5.43 -9.35 1.25
N THR A 87 -4.79 -8.33 0.69
CA THR A 87 -5.33 -7.55 -0.43
C THR A 87 -4.91 -8.09 -1.80
N ALA A 88 -4.09 -9.13 -1.83
CA ALA A 88 -3.60 -9.72 -3.07
C ALA A 88 -4.76 -10.20 -3.98
N PRO A 89 -4.72 -9.88 -5.27
CA PRO A 89 -5.83 -10.18 -6.19
C PRO A 89 -6.15 -11.67 -6.30
N PHE A 90 -5.14 -12.52 -6.16
CA PHE A 90 -5.31 -13.97 -6.31
C PHE A 90 -6.22 -14.59 -5.22
N MET A 91 -6.25 -13.99 -4.02
CA MET A 91 -7.06 -14.49 -2.90
C MET A 91 -8.56 -14.21 -3.05
N LEU A 92 -8.93 -13.29 -3.93
CA LEU A 92 -10.26 -12.73 -4.01
C LEU A 92 -10.83 -12.91 -5.42
N SER A 93 -12.15 -13.14 -5.50
CA SER A 93 -12.80 -13.02 -6.79
C SER A 93 -12.67 -11.59 -7.33
N PRO A 94 -12.59 -11.39 -8.67
CA PRO A 94 -12.51 -10.05 -9.25
C PRO A 94 -13.58 -9.10 -8.72
N ARG A 95 -14.83 -9.58 -8.57
CA ARG A 95 -15.96 -8.80 -8.05
C ARG A 95 -15.73 -8.29 -6.64
N ILE A 96 -15.19 -9.12 -5.74
CA ILE A 96 -14.89 -8.72 -4.36
C ILE A 96 -13.72 -7.76 -4.35
N TRP A 97 -12.67 -8.05 -5.08
CA TRP A 97 -11.47 -7.21 -5.17
C TRP A 97 -11.80 -5.80 -5.68
N GLU A 98 -12.54 -5.69 -6.78
CA GLU A 98 -13.02 -4.44 -7.37
C GLU A 98 -13.90 -3.61 -6.43
N ARG A 99 -14.68 -4.26 -5.58
CA ARG A 99 -15.58 -3.55 -4.68
C ARG A 99 -14.91 -3.12 -3.39
N PHE A 100 -14.07 -3.98 -2.80
CA PHE A 100 -13.61 -3.81 -1.42
C PHE A 100 -12.13 -3.49 -1.28
N VAL A 101 -11.33 -3.67 -2.31
CA VAL A 101 -9.87 -3.46 -2.26
C VAL A 101 -9.44 -2.32 -3.17
N TRP A 102 -9.61 -2.46 -4.48
CA TRP A 102 -9.01 -1.56 -5.45
C TRP A 102 -9.34 -0.07 -5.26
N PRO A 103 -10.61 0.35 -5.09
CA PRO A 103 -10.95 1.77 -4.97
C PRO A 103 -10.26 2.44 -3.77
N TYR A 104 -10.11 1.69 -2.69
CA TYR A 104 -9.51 2.19 -1.45
C TYR A 104 -7.99 2.17 -1.49
N LEU A 105 -7.39 1.15 -2.10
CA LEU A 105 -5.96 1.11 -2.37
C LEU A 105 -5.54 2.26 -3.29
N GLN A 106 -6.27 2.47 -4.39
CA GLN A 106 -6.04 3.58 -5.31
C GLN A 106 -6.15 4.93 -4.61
N GLN A 107 -7.18 5.12 -3.78
CA GLN A 107 -7.35 6.36 -3.01
C GLN A 107 -6.18 6.59 -2.04
N GLN A 108 -5.69 5.55 -1.38
CA GLN A 108 -4.56 5.66 -0.45
C GLN A 108 -3.25 5.99 -1.17
N ILE A 109 -2.98 5.33 -2.30
CA ILE A 109 -1.80 5.63 -3.12
C ILE A 109 -1.83 7.10 -3.57
N ASN A 110 -2.97 7.58 -4.10
CA ASN A 110 -3.12 8.96 -4.54
C ASN A 110 -2.90 9.95 -3.38
N LYS A 111 -3.43 9.68 -2.19
CA LYS A 111 -3.22 10.51 -1.00
C LYS A 111 -1.76 10.61 -0.59
N VAL A 112 -1.03 9.52 -0.66
CA VAL A 112 0.42 9.50 -0.39
C VAL A 112 1.17 10.36 -1.41
N VAL A 113 0.85 10.23 -2.70
CA VAL A 113 1.45 11.02 -3.78
C VAL A 113 1.10 12.50 -3.65
N GLU A 114 -0.16 12.85 -3.39
CA GLU A 114 -0.65 14.23 -3.18
C GLU A 114 0.07 14.90 -2.00
N ALA A 115 0.41 14.12 -0.98
CA ALA A 115 1.15 14.59 0.19
C ALA A 115 2.67 14.78 -0.05
N GLY A 116 3.15 14.50 -1.26
CA GLY A 116 4.57 14.59 -1.62
C GLY A 116 5.43 13.43 -1.13
N LEU A 117 4.82 12.36 -0.64
CA LEU A 117 5.51 11.14 -0.25
C LEU A 117 5.57 10.15 -1.43
N ILE A 118 6.47 9.21 -1.35
CA ILE A 118 6.62 8.12 -2.33
C ILE A 118 5.92 6.88 -1.80
N PRO A 119 4.82 6.39 -2.41
CA PRO A 119 4.26 5.10 -2.06
C PRO A 119 5.25 3.98 -2.43
N LEU A 120 5.65 3.19 -1.44
CA LEU A 120 6.34 1.93 -1.65
C LEU A 120 5.29 0.82 -1.51
N LEU A 121 4.86 0.29 -2.63
CA LEU A 121 3.86 -0.77 -2.68
C LEU A 121 4.57 -2.09 -2.44
N HIS A 122 4.24 -2.73 -1.32
CA HIS A 122 4.69 -4.09 -1.02
C HIS A 122 3.60 -5.06 -1.42
N LEU A 123 3.79 -5.67 -2.59
CA LEU A 123 2.79 -6.50 -3.24
C LEU A 123 3.15 -7.97 -3.10
N ASP A 124 2.68 -8.55 -2.00
CA ASP A 124 2.81 -9.98 -1.78
C ASP A 124 1.97 -10.78 -2.78
N SER A 125 2.47 -11.97 -3.18
CA SER A 125 1.78 -12.90 -4.05
C SER A 125 1.64 -12.41 -5.51
N ASN A 126 0.78 -13.04 -6.30
CA ASN A 126 0.66 -12.78 -7.74
C ASN A 126 -0.26 -11.58 -8.06
N TRP A 127 0.28 -10.59 -8.77
CA TRP A 127 -0.41 -9.38 -9.21
C TRP A 127 -0.48 -9.25 -10.75
N ASP A 128 -0.09 -10.26 -11.51
CA ASP A 128 0.03 -10.20 -12.97
C ASP A 128 -1.23 -9.65 -13.65
N ARG A 129 -2.41 -10.08 -13.23
CA ARG A 129 -3.68 -9.65 -13.84
C ARG A 129 -4.05 -8.19 -13.58
N GLU A 130 -3.42 -7.52 -12.61
CA GLU A 130 -3.76 -6.16 -12.21
C GLU A 130 -2.68 -5.13 -12.53
N LEU A 131 -1.54 -5.55 -13.11
CA LEU A 131 -0.40 -4.67 -13.39
C LEU A 131 -0.76 -3.45 -14.26
N GLU A 132 -1.60 -3.64 -15.27
CA GLU A 132 -2.03 -2.56 -16.16
C GLU A 132 -2.71 -1.39 -15.43
N ARG A 133 -3.37 -1.63 -14.32
CA ARG A 133 -4.07 -0.60 -13.53
C ARG A 133 -3.13 0.43 -12.93
N PHE A 134 -1.88 0.05 -12.71
CA PHE A 134 -0.90 0.96 -12.12
C PHE A 134 -0.39 2.01 -13.11
N LYS A 135 -0.72 1.89 -14.39
CA LYS A 135 -0.49 2.94 -15.40
C LYS A 135 -1.34 4.19 -15.19
N ASP A 136 -2.45 4.07 -14.44
CA ASP A 136 -3.34 5.19 -14.15
C ASP A 136 -2.75 6.18 -13.13
N PHE A 137 -1.70 5.78 -12.42
CA PHE A 137 -1.01 6.67 -11.47
C PHE A 137 0.02 7.57 -12.16
N SER A 138 0.46 8.61 -11.44
CA SER A 138 1.48 9.53 -11.94
C SER A 138 2.82 8.84 -12.17
N LYS A 139 3.38 9.01 -13.37
CA LYS A 139 4.66 8.42 -13.76
C LYS A 139 5.81 8.83 -12.82
N GLY A 140 6.62 7.85 -12.43
CA GLY A 140 7.82 8.06 -11.60
C GLY A 140 7.54 8.45 -10.15
N LYS A 141 6.32 8.20 -9.64
CA LYS A 141 5.91 8.56 -8.29
C LYS A 141 5.76 7.38 -7.34
N ILE A 142 5.93 6.16 -7.82
CA ILE A 142 5.67 4.93 -7.08
C ILE A 142 6.88 4.02 -7.14
N ILE A 143 7.19 3.36 -6.05
CA ILE A 143 8.08 2.20 -6.00
C ILE A 143 7.20 0.97 -5.78
N MET A 144 7.38 -0.05 -6.59
CA MET A 144 6.65 -1.32 -6.50
C MET A 144 7.63 -2.44 -6.19
N ALA A 145 7.54 -2.94 -4.95
CA ALA A 145 8.29 -4.10 -4.50
C ALA A 145 7.42 -5.35 -4.74
N LEU A 146 7.83 -6.16 -5.69
CA LEU A 146 7.17 -7.41 -6.05
C LEU A 146 7.83 -8.57 -5.32
N ASP A 147 7.05 -9.55 -4.93
CA ASP A 147 7.59 -10.84 -4.51
C ASP A 147 7.83 -11.79 -5.71
N GLY A 148 8.29 -13.00 -5.44
CA GLY A 148 8.65 -13.96 -6.48
C GLY A 148 7.47 -14.61 -7.23
N GLU A 149 6.22 -14.30 -6.90
CA GLU A 149 5.04 -14.89 -7.55
C GLU A 149 4.53 -14.06 -8.73
N THR A 150 4.80 -12.76 -8.74
CA THR A 150 4.51 -11.87 -9.87
C THR A 150 5.63 -11.98 -10.91
N ASP A 151 5.28 -12.14 -12.18
CA ASP A 151 6.28 -12.18 -13.26
C ASP A 151 6.96 -10.83 -13.45
N ILE A 152 8.20 -10.72 -12.96
CA ILE A 152 8.99 -9.49 -13.03
C ILE A 152 9.26 -9.04 -14.47
N PHE A 153 9.35 -9.95 -15.43
CA PHE A 153 9.59 -9.59 -16.83
C PHE A 153 8.33 -8.96 -17.43
N SER A 154 7.16 -9.55 -17.19
CA SER A 154 5.87 -8.94 -17.56
C SER A 154 5.65 -7.61 -16.86
N ALA A 155 5.94 -7.51 -15.58
CA ALA A 155 5.87 -6.26 -14.83
C ALA A 155 6.80 -5.19 -15.44
N LYS A 156 8.03 -5.55 -15.82
CA LYS A 156 8.98 -4.64 -16.47
C LYS A 156 8.50 -4.19 -17.85
N GLU A 157 7.92 -5.07 -18.63
CA GLU A 157 7.36 -4.74 -19.96
C GLU A 157 6.18 -3.77 -19.82
N ILE A 158 5.29 -4.04 -18.87
CA ILE A 158 4.07 -3.25 -18.65
C ILE A 158 4.37 -1.91 -17.98
N LEU A 159 5.16 -1.89 -16.93
CA LEU A 159 5.30 -0.77 -16.00
C LEU A 159 6.70 -0.15 -15.92
N GLY A 160 7.72 -0.78 -16.51
CA GLY A 160 9.11 -0.40 -16.27
C GLY A 160 9.52 1.01 -16.69
N ASP A 161 8.74 1.66 -17.56
CA ASP A 161 8.94 3.07 -17.92
C ASP A 161 8.04 4.01 -17.10
N HIS A 162 7.19 3.47 -16.25
CA HIS A 162 6.18 4.21 -15.51
C HIS A 162 6.41 4.19 -14.00
N ILE A 163 6.79 3.04 -13.45
CA ILE A 163 6.97 2.77 -12.02
C ILE A 163 8.37 2.22 -11.76
N CYS A 164 8.98 2.60 -10.64
CA CYS A 164 10.21 1.97 -10.17
C CYS A 164 9.90 0.57 -9.64
N LEU A 165 10.38 -0.46 -10.31
CA LEU A 165 10.27 -1.85 -9.86
C LEU A 165 11.47 -2.24 -8.98
N MET A 166 11.19 -2.93 -7.88
CA MET A 166 12.18 -3.38 -6.89
C MET A 166 11.95 -4.86 -6.56
#